data_2331e57684746256d5caf24f0f164545
#
_entry.id   2331e57684746256d5caf24f0f164545
#
_cell.length_a   1.000
_cell.length_b   1.000
_cell.length_c   1.000
_cell.angle_alpha   90.00
_cell.angle_beta   90.00
_cell.angle_gamma   90.00
#
_symmetry.space_group_name_H-M   'P 1'
#
loop_
_entity.id
_entity.type
_entity.pdbx_description
1 polymer ?
#
loop_
_entity_poly.entity_id
_entity_poly.type
_entity_poly.pdbx_seq_one_letter_code
_entity_poly.pdbx_strand_id
1 'polypeptide(L)'
;VYLIMGLINPETQPLDLGSGNFYGAIVASQSEGNIIDVAIAGVKNGLPANFVWAIENGRMTQTVLFFLFGIMLGRTRLFYNEGNNLKIWKKILYGSVIAFAVLLPLYIFVPKAVEIRCVSNSLNVALNMWKNISMMLFIVSGVTLFYYNTSAKNWLIKIAPYGKMSLTNYL
;
A
#
# COMPACT_ATOMS: atom_id res chain seq x y z
N VAL A 1 -17.87 1.65 6.93
CA VAL A 1 -19.17 2.28 6.65
C VAL A 1 -19.83 1.59 5.47
N TYR A 2 -19.27 1.62 4.25
CA TYR A 2 -19.90 1.04 3.04
C TYR A 2 -20.17 -0.46 3.11
N LEU A 3 -19.32 -1.23 3.81
CA LEU A 3 -19.58 -2.66 4.05
C LEU A 3 -20.90 -2.85 4.83
N ILE A 4 -21.10 -2.09 5.91
CA ILE A 4 -22.30 -2.16 6.73
C ILE A 4 -23.52 -1.68 5.94
N MET A 5 -23.38 -0.58 5.19
CA MET A 5 -24.46 -0.06 4.35
C MET A 5 -24.87 -1.05 3.27
N GLY A 6 -23.94 -1.71 2.61
CA GLY A 6 -24.22 -2.74 1.60
C GLY A 6 -24.87 -4.00 2.18
N LEU A 7 -24.60 -4.34 3.46
CA LEU A 7 -25.30 -5.45 4.13
C LEU A 7 -26.74 -5.10 4.51
N ILE A 8 -27.02 -3.83 4.84
CA ILE A 8 -28.35 -3.35 5.18
C ILE A 8 -29.19 -3.15 3.91
N ASN A 9 -28.61 -2.54 2.89
CA ASN A 9 -29.26 -2.29 1.61
C ASN A 9 -28.36 -2.77 0.45
N PRO A 10 -28.70 -3.91 -0.17
CA PRO A 10 -27.94 -4.49 -1.29
C PRO A 10 -27.81 -3.59 -2.53
N GLU A 11 -28.73 -2.61 -2.70
CA GLU A 11 -28.71 -1.65 -3.80
C GLU A 11 -27.70 -0.50 -3.59
N THR A 12 -27.06 -0.42 -2.40
CA THR A 12 -26.06 0.61 -2.12
C THR A 12 -24.92 0.52 -3.12
N GLN A 13 -24.64 1.62 -3.80
CA GLN A 13 -23.52 1.69 -4.74
C GLN A 13 -22.20 1.81 -3.97
N PRO A 14 -21.10 1.23 -4.50
CA PRO A 14 -19.75 1.48 -3.99
C PRO A 14 -19.43 2.99 -4.00
N LEU A 15 -18.51 3.42 -3.13
CA LEU A 15 -18.02 4.79 -3.17
C LEU A 15 -17.33 5.06 -4.50
N ASP A 16 -17.92 5.93 -5.29
CA ASP A 16 -17.35 6.42 -6.54
C ASP A 16 -17.42 7.96 -6.50
N LEU A 17 -16.27 8.59 -6.38
CA LEU A 17 -16.08 10.04 -6.39
C LEU A 17 -15.63 10.53 -7.77
N GLY A 18 -15.64 9.65 -8.77
CA GLY A 18 -15.32 9.97 -10.15
C GLY A 18 -13.82 9.97 -10.47
N SER A 19 -13.00 9.24 -9.73
CA SER A 19 -11.57 9.11 -10.07
C SER A 19 -11.35 8.64 -11.51
N GLY A 20 -12.22 7.74 -12.00
CA GLY A 20 -12.20 7.23 -13.37
C GLY A 20 -12.35 8.31 -14.43
N ASN A 21 -13.10 9.38 -14.17
CA ASN A 21 -13.30 10.49 -15.10
C ASN A 21 -12.00 11.29 -15.29
N PHE A 22 -11.26 11.53 -14.21
CA PHE A 22 -9.97 12.23 -14.26
C PHE A 22 -8.91 11.39 -15.00
N TYR A 23 -8.83 10.08 -14.72
CA TYR A 23 -7.93 9.18 -15.44
C TYR A 23 -8.33 9.04 -16.92
N GLY A 24 -9.62 8.97 -17.22
CA GLY A 24 -10.14 8.94 -18.60
C GLY A 24 -9.72 10.17 -19.40
N ALA A 25 -9.77 11.37 -18.79
CA ALA A 25 -9.32 12.60 -19.43
C ALA A 25 -7.81 12.61 -19.72
N ILE A 26 -6.99 12.03 -18.83
CA ILE A 26 -5.55 11.88 -19.04
C ILE A 26 -5.28 10.90 -20.19
N VAL A 27 -5.95 9.74 -20.20
CA VAL A 27 -5.79 8.73 -21.25
C VAL A 27 -6.23 9.27 -22.62
N ALA A 28 -7.35 10.00 -22.67
CA ALA A 28 -7.82 10.63 -23.91
C ALA A 28 -6.80 11.63 -24.46
N SER A 29 -6.19 12.46 -23.61
CA SER A 29 -5.15 13.39 -24.04
C SER A 29 -3.88 12.68 -24.53
N GLN A 30 -3.56 11.49 -24.01
CA GLN A 30 -2.43 10.67 -24.47
C GLN A 30 -2.67 10.01 -25.82
N SER A 31 -3.92 9.67 -26.15
CA SER A 31 -4.26 8.99 -27.40
C SER A 31 -4.44 9.96 -28.59
N GLU A 32 -4.90 11.18 -28.33
CA GLU A 32 -5.31 12.13 -29.37
C GLU A 32 -4.57 13.49 -29.30
N GLY A 33 -3.90 13.76 -28.17
CA GLY A 33 -3.30 15.06 -27.88
C GLY A 33 -1.84 15.21 -28.27
N ASN A 34 -1.39 16.46 -28.29
CA ASN A 34 0.00 16.84 -28.44
C ASN A 34 0.74 16.70 -27.09
N ILE A 35 2.07 16.71 -27.08
CA ILE A 35 2.89 16.64 -25.85
C ILE A 35 2.47 17.72 -24.83
N ILE A 36 2.11 18.91 -25.28
CA ILE A 36 1.65 20.00 -24.44
C ILE A 36 0.30 19.67 -23.80
N ASP A 37 -0.64 19.10 -24.57
CA ASP A 37 -1.96 18.71 -24.06
C ASP A 37 -1.85 17.61 -23.02
N VAL A 38 -0.96 16.64 -23.23
CA VAL A 38 -0.64 15.59 -22.25
C VAL A 38 -0.07 16.17 -20.96
N ALA A 39 0.85 17.14 -21.06
CA ALA A 39 1.43 17.80 -19.89
C ALA A 39 0.37 18.58 -19.09
N ILE A 40 -0.48 19.35 -19.79
CA ILE A 40 -1.58 20.12 -19.18
C ILE A 40 -2.60 19.18 -18.52
N ALA A 41 -3.01 18.11 -19.21
CA ALA A 41 -3.94 17.12 -18.67
C ALA A 41 -3.35 16.40 -17.44
N GLY A 42 -2.06 16.07 -17.48
CA GLY A 42 -1.33 15.48 -16.34
C GLY A 42 -1.33 16.38 -15.11
N VAL A 43 -1.04 17.67 -15.27
CA VAL A 43 -1.05 18.64 -14.16
C VAL A 43 -2.48 18.90 -13.66
N LYS A 44 -3.42 19.14 -14.59
CA LYS A 44 -4.80 19.51 -14.25
C LYS A 44 -5.59 18.37 -13.64
N ASN A 45 -5.46 17.16 -14.16
CA ASN A 45 -6.26 16.01 -13.75
C ASN A 45 -5.48 15.02 -12.89
N GLY A 46 -4.13 14.99 -12.94
CA GLY A 46 -3.31 14.01 -12.24
C GLY A 46 -3.38 14.11 -10.73
N LEU A 47 -3.27 15.31 -10.16
CA LEU A 47 -3.39 15.53 -8.72
C LEU A 47 -4.80 15.19 -8.22
N PRO A 48 -5.90 15.72 -8.81
CA PRO A 48 -7.25 15.34 -8.42
C PRO A 48 -7.52 13.84 -8.59
N ALA A 49 -7.09 13.23 -9.70
CA ALA A 49 -7.24 11.80 -9.93
C ALA A 49 -6.64 10.96 -8.82
N ASN A 50 -5.37 11.21 -8.47
CA ASN A 50 -4.66 10.48 -7.42
C ASN A 50 -5.28 10.70 -6.05
N PHE A 51 -5.69 11.93 -5.73
CA PHE A 51 -6.30 12.26 -4.44
C PHE A 51 -7.65 11.58 -4.27
N VAL A 52 -8.54 11.70 -5.26
CA VAL A 52 -9.87 11.07 -5.26
C VAL A 52 -9.74 9.55 -5.22
N TRP A 53 -8.86 8.98 -6.04
CA TRP A 53 -8.58 7.55 -6.04
C TRP A 53 -8.06 7.05 -4.69
N ALA A 54 -7.18 7.83 -4.03
CA ALA A 54 -6.66 7.46 -2.72
C ALA A 54 -7.75 7.43 -1.64
N ILE A 55 -8.76 8.31 -1.73
CA ILE A 55 -9.92 8.30 -0.84
C ILE A 55 -10.81 7.09 -1.14
N GLU A 56 -11.19 6.86 -2.39
CA GLU A 56 -12.03 5.73 -2.83
C GLU A 56 -11.46 4.38 -2.40
N ASN A 57 -10.13 4.22 -2.50
CA ASN A 57 -9.44 2.98 -2.16
C ASN A 57 -8.90 2.93 -0.73
N GLY A 58 -9.26 3.89 0.14
CA GLY A 58 -8.81 3.91 1.54
C GLY A 58 -7.30 4.09 1.73
N ARG A 59 -6.57 4.51 0.67
CA ARG A 59 -5.11 4.66 0.69
C ARG A 59 -4.64 5.76 1.63
N MET A 60 -5.41 6.82 1.79
CA MET A 60 -5.07 7.90 2.72
C MET A 60 -4.93 7.39 4.15
N THR A 61 -5.92 6.64 4.64
CA THR A 61 -5.88 6.04 5.99
C THR A 61 -4.71 5.08 6.12
N GLN A 62 -4.47 4.26 5.11
CA GLN A 62 -3.35 3.32 5.08
C GLN A 62 -2.00 4.05 5.17
N THR A 63 -1.82 5.13 4.43
CA THR A 63 -0.58 5.92 4.43
C THR A 63 -0.31 6.54 5.80
N VAL A 64 -1.33 7.13 6.43
CA VAL A 64 -1.22 7.69 7.78
C VAL A 64 -0.82 6.61 8.80
N LEU A 65 -1.46 5.43 8.74
CA LEU A 65 -1.13 4.31 9.62
C LEU A 65 0.32 3.84 9.44
N PHE A 66 0.79 3.74 8.20
CA PHE A 66 2.18 3.35 7.93
C PHE A 66 3.17 4.39 8.42
N PHE A 67 2.84 5.68 8.28
CA PHE A 67 3.68 6.76 8.80
C PHE A 67 3.79 6.71 10.33
N LEU A 68 2.67 6.57 11.02
CA LEU A 68 2.65 6.43 12.49
C LEU A 68 3.41 5.17 12.95
N PHE A 69 3.24 4.05 12.24
CA PHE A 69 3.97 2.83 12.51
C PHE A 69 5.48 3.01 12.31
N GLY A 70 5.89 3.71 11.25
CA GLY A 70 7.29 4.06 11.02
C GLY A 70 7.91 4.92 12.14
N ILE A 71 7.16 5.92 12.63
CA ILE A 71 7.57 6.73 13.79
C ILE A 71 7.72 5.86 15.05
N MET A 72 6.78 4.96 15.28
CA MET A 72 6.83 4.05 16.43
C MET A 72 8.06 3.13 16.37
N LEU A 73 8.34 2.54 15.20
CA LEU A 73 9.53 1.71 14.99
C LEU A 73 10.83 2.50 15.18
N GLY A 74 10.88 3.74 14.72
CA GLY A 74 12.01 4.63 14.91
C GLY A 74 12.26 4.98 16.39
N ARG A 75 11.19 5.33 17.12
CA ARG A 75 11.27 5.64 18.56
C ARG A 75 11.68 4.45 19.42
N THR A 76 11.21 3.27 19.11
CA THR A 76 11.53 2.04 19.85
C THR A 76 12.90 1.46 19.49
N ARG A 77 13.65 2.07 18.57
CA ARG A 77 14.95 1.59 18.07
C ARG A 77 14.94 0.12 17.65
N LEU A 78 13.81 -0.38 17.18
CA LEU A 78 13.64 -1.78 16.79
C LEU A 78 14.56 -2.23 15.66
N PHE A 79 15.03 -1.28 14.83
CA PHE A 79 16.00 -1.56 13.76
C PHE A 79 17.44 -1.73 14.24
N TYR A 80 17.76 -1.41 15.51
CA TYR A 80 19.07 -1.61 16.05
C TYR A 80 19.22 -3.01 16.64
N ASN A 81 20.44 -3.55 16.59
CA ASN A 81 20.74 -4.86 17.18
C ASN A 81 20.97 -4.72 18.71
N GLU A 82 19.90 -4.39 19.43
CA GLU A 82 19.90 -4.21 20.87
C GLU A 82 18.95 -5.20 21.52
N GLY A 83 19.38 -5.84 22.59
CA GLY A 83 18.54 -6.74 23.40
C GLY A 83 17.89 -7.86 22.59
N ASN A 84 16.56 -7.88 22.57
CA ASN A 84 15.75 -8.96 21.95
C ASN A 84 15.23 -8.61 20.54
N ASN A 85 15.67 -7.51 19.95
CA ASN A 85 15.09 -6.98 18.69
C ASN A 85 15.13 -7.98 17.53
N LEU A 86 16.22 -8.70 17.36
CA LEU A 86 16.32 -9.72 16.30
C LEU A 86 15.34 -10.88 16.50
N LYS A 87 15.04 -11.25 17.74
CA LYS A 87 14.02 -12.28 18.01
C LYS A 87 12.61 -11.77 17.69
N ILE A 88 12.35 -10.49 17.95
CA ILE A 88 11.09 -9.83 17.57
C ILE A 88 10.94 -9.83 16.04
N TRP A 89 11.98 -9.44 15.30
CA TRP A 89 11.95 -9.46 13.85
C TRP A 89 11.75 -10.86 13.26
N LYS A 90 12.34 -11.90 13.85
CA LYS A 90 12.06 -13.30 13.45
C LYS A 90 10.58 -13.66 13.66
N LYS A 91 9.98 -13.28 14.78
CA LYS A 91 8.54 -13.51 15.03
C LYS A 91 7.65 -12.75 14.04
N ILE A 92 8.01 -11.50 13.73
CA ILE A 92 7.29 -10.69 12.72
C ILE A 92 7.41 -11.34 11.35
N LEU A 93 8.59 -11.84 10.96
CA LEU A 93 8.79 -12.53 9.70
C LEU A 93 7.88 -13.76 9.56
N TYR A 94 7.91 -14.66 10.54
CA TYR A 94 7.04 -15.85 10.51
C TYR A 94 5.56 -15.48 10.51
N GLY A 95 5.14 -14.55 11.35
CA GLY A 95 3.76 -14.08 11.41
C GLY A 95 3.31 -13.44 10.09
N SER A 96 4.16 -12.64 9.44
CA SER A 96 3.84 -12.00 8.16
C SER A 96 3.75 -13.00 7.00
N VAL A 97 4.61 -14.04 6.98
CA VAL A 97 4.52 -15.13 5.99
C VAL A 97 3.20 -15.87 6.11
N ILE A 98 2.83 -16.27 7.34
CA ILE A 98 1.57 -16.97 7.60
C ILE A 98 0.38 -16.07 7.23
N ALA A 99 0.39 -14.82 7.67
CA ALA A 99 -0.66 -13.87 7.34
C ALA A 99 -0.80 -13.65 5.83
N PHE A 100 0.30 -13.50 5.11
CA PHE A 100 0.29 -13.35 3.66
C PHE A 100 -0.25 -14.60 2.95
N ALA A 101 0.17 -15.79 3.39
CA ALA A 101 -0.28 -17.07 2.84
C ALA A 101 -1.79 -17.30 3.02
N VAL A 102 -2.38 -16.79 4.11
CA VAL A 102 -3.82 -16.84 4.37
C VAL A 102 -4.58 -15.75 3.61
N LEU A 103 -4.05 -14.52 3.66
CA LEU A 103 -4.73 -13.35 3.06
C LEU A 103 -4.74 -13.37 1.54
N LEU A 104 -3.74 -13.99 0.90
CA LEU A 104 -3.67 -14.07 -0.56
C LEU A 104 -4.87 -14.84 -1.15
N PRO A 105 -5.16 -16.10 -0.73
CA PRO A 105 -6.33 -16.82 -1.21
C PRO A 105 -7.64 -16.14 -0.80
N LEU A 106 -7.74 -15.59 0.41
CA LEU A 106 -8.93 -14.84 0.83
C LEU A 106 -9.20 -13.64 -0.09
N TYR A 107 -8.18 -12.89 -0.46
CA TYR A 107 -8.28 -11.78 -1.40
C TYR A 107 -8.76 -12.22 -2.79
N ILE A 108 -8.36 -13.41 -3.26
CA ILE A 108 -8.72 -13.90 -4.59
C ILE A 108 -10.14 -14.47 -4.63
N PHE A 109 -10.55 -15.21 -3.59
CA PHE A 109 -11.79 -15.99 -3.61
C PHE A 109 -12.97 -15.27 -2.94
N VAL A 110 -12.78 -14.62 -1.80
CA VAL A 110 -13.89 -14.04 -1.01
C VAL A 110 -14.68 -12.97 -1.77
N PRO A 111 -14.06 -11.97 -2.42
CA PRO A 111 -14.82 -10.97 -3.16
C PRO A 111 -15.63 -11.55 -4.32
N LYS A 112 -15.15 -12.65 -4.93
CA LYS A 112 -15.84 -13.32 -6.04
C LYS A 112 -17.03 -14.17 -5.58
N ALA A 113 -17.00 -14.65 -4.35
CA ALA A 113 -18.09 -15.43 -3.76
C ALA A 113 -19.26 -14.59 -3.24
N VAL A 114 -19.06 -13.25 -3.14
CA VAL A 114 -20.11 -12.34 -2.65
C VAL A 114 -20.80 -11.67 -3.83
N GLU A 115 -22.10 -11.92 -3.97
CA GLU A 115 -22.92 -11.38 -5.06
C GLU A 115 -23.21 -9.88 -4.91
N ILE A 116 -23.29 -9.37 -3.67
CA ILE A 116 -23.57 -7.96 -3.40
C ILE A 116 -22.37 -7.12 -3.77
N ARG A 117 -22.47 -6.34 -4.85
CA ARG A 117 -21.37 -5.57 -5.44
C ARG A 117 -20.68 -4.61 -4.45
N CYS A 118 -21.44 -3.91 -3.62
CA CYS A 118 -20.88 -2.98 -2.63
C CYS A 118 -20.07 -3.71 -1.55
N VAL A 119 -20.57 -4.84 -1.08
CA VAL A 119 -19.89 -5.67 -0.06
C VAL A 119 -18.63 -6.31 -0.67
N SER A 120 -18.73 -6.87 -1.87
CA SER A 120 -17.61 -7.45 -2.61
C SER A 120 -16.47 -6.43 -2.79
N ASN A 121 -16.78 -5.21 -3.24
CA ASN A 121 -15.79 -4.16 -3.42
C ASN A 121 -15.15 -3.72 -2.10
N SER A 122 -15.96 -3.55 -1.04
CA SER A 122 -15.45 -3.19 0.29
C SER A 122 -14.54 -4.26 0.89
N LEU A 123 -14.89 -5.55 0.70
CA LEU A 123 -14.06 -6.68 1.12
C LEU A 123 -12.77 -6.74 0.32
N ASN A 124 -12.83 -6.51 -0.98
CA ASN A 124 -11.66 -6.47 -1.86
C ASN A 124 -10.66 -5.39 -1.40
N VAL A 125 -11.14 -4.17 -1.13
CA VAL A 125 -10.30 -3.08 -0.62
C VAL A 125 -9.70 -3.44 0.74
N ALA A 126 -10.49 -3.95 1.68
CA ALA A 126 -10.01 -4.32 3.01
C ALA A 126 -8.97 -5.46 2.97
N LEU A 127 -9.26 -6.54 2.25
CA LEU A 127 -8.33 -7.67 2.11
C LEU A 127 -7.04 -7.28 1.39
N ASN A 128 -7.14 -6.42 0.37
CA ASN A 128 -5.96 -5.87 -0.32
C ASN A 128 -5.08 -5.05 0.63
N MET A 129 -5.69 -4.23 1.50
CA MET A 129 -4.93 -3.47 2.51
C MET A 129 -4.17 -4.41 3.46
N TRP A 130 -4.83 -5.41 4.03
CA TRP A 130 -4.21 -6.35 4.95
C TRP A 130 -3.13 -7.21 4.29
N LYS A 131 -3.36 -7.67 3.07
CA LYS A 131 -2.37 -8.38 2.26
C LYS A 131 -1.11 -7.53 2.04
N ASN A 132 -1.27 -6.24 1.67
CA ASN A 132 -0.16 -5.33 1.44
C ASN A 132 0.62 -5.02 2.73
N ILE A 133 -0.06 -4.91 3.89
CA ILE A 133 0.58 -4.78 5.20
C ILE A 133 1.44 -6.00 5.50
N SER A 134 0.90 -7.19 5.30
CA SER A 134 1.63 -8.45 5.54
C SER A 134 2.86 -8.56 4.64
N MET A 135 2.74 -8.21 3.37
CA MET A 135 3.86 -8.18 2.42
C MET A 135 4.92 -7.15 2.83
N MET A 136 4.52 -5.96 3.25
CA MET A 136 5.44 -4.94 3.74
C MET A 136 6.22 -5.43 4.97
N LEU A 137 5.53 -6.01 5.95
CA LEU A 137 6.16 -6.55 7.15
C LEU A 137 7.12 -7.71 6.83
N PHE A 138 6.77 -8.56 5.86
CA PHE A 138 7.64 -9.62 5.35
C PHE A 138 8.94 -9.05 4.78
N ILE A 139 8.85 -8.07 3.88
CA ILE A 139 10.03 -7.45 3.24
C ILE A 139 10.90 -6.75 4.28
N VAL A 140 10.31 -5.91 5.15
CA VAL A 140 11.05 -5.14 6.16
C VAL A 140 11.75 -6.08 7.15
N SER A 141 11.06 -7.10 7.66
CA SER A 141 11.65 -8.06 8.59
C SER A 141 12.72 -8.91 7.91
N GLY A 142 12.49 -9.33 6.67
CA GLY A 142 13.46 -10.09 5.87
C GLY A 142 14.75 -9.30 5.63
N VAL A 143 14.64 -8.04 5.17
CA VAL A 143 15.80 -7.16 4.95
C VAL A 143 16.55 -6.89 6.26
N THR A 144 15.83 -6.65 7.36
CA THR A 144 16.45 -6.40 8.67
C THR A 144 17.23 -7.62 9.15
N LEU A 145 16.65 -8.81 9.08
CA LEU A 145 17.34 -10.05 9.47
C LEU A 145 18.49 -10.39 8.55
N PHE A 146 18.33 -10.17 7.25
CA PHE A 146 19.38 -10.37 6.26
C PHE A 146 20.57 -9.45 6.53
N TYR A 147 20.32 -8.18 6.87
CA TYR A 147 21.37 -7.22 7.22
C TYR A 147 22.21 -7.66 8.43
N TYR A 148 21.54 -8.20 9.49
CA TYR A 148 22.26 -8.56 10.73
C TYR A 148 22.82 -9.97 10.74
N ASN A 149 22.25 -10.92 9.99
CA ASN A 149 22.65 -12.33 10.02
C ASN A 149 23.63 -12.74 8.90
N THR A 150 23.90 -11.86 7.93
CA THR A 150 24.69 -12.23 6.75
C THR A 150 25.86 -11.27 6.54
N SER A 151 26.92 -11.73 5.89
CA SER A 151 28.04 -10.89 5.40
C SER A 151 27.60 -9.85 4.36
N ALA A 152 26.33 -9.85 3.97
CA ALA A 152 25.70 -8.90 3.06
C ALA A 152 25.68 -7.45 3.60
N LYS A 153 25.96 -7.24 4.88
CA LYS A 153 26.11 -5.91 5.49
C LYS A 153 27.00 -4.99 4.65
N ASN A 154 28.15 -5.52 4.21
CA ASN A 154 29.11 -4.74 3.42
C ASN A 154 28.58 -4.35 2.03
N TRP A 155 27.73 -5.19 1.44
CA TRP A 155 27.08 -4.92 0.16
C TRP A 155 25.93 -3.91 0.33
N LEU A 156 25.11 -4.08 1.35
CA LEU A 156 24.01 -3.17 1.66
C LEU A 156 24.48 -1.76 2.03
N ILE A 157 25.62 -1.63 2.73
CA ILE A 157 26.23 -0.32 3.02
C ILE A 157 26.62 0.41 1.73
N LYS A 158 27.07 -0.31 0.68
CA LYS A 158 27.39 0.31 -0.62
C LYS A 158 26.15 0.87 -1.33
N ILE A 159 24.97 0.30 -1.08
CA ILE A 159 23.70 0.74 -1.69
C ILE A 159 23.04 1.86 -0.86
N ALA A 160 23.38 2.00 0.42
CA ALA A 160 22.79 3.00 1.31
C ALA A 160 22.81 4.45 0.77
N PRO A 161 23.88 4.93 0.07
CA PRO A 161 23.89 6.27 -0.53
C PRO A 161 22.77 6.48 -1.56
N TYR A 162 22.43 5.46 -2.34
CA TYR A 162 21.33 5.55 -3.33
C TYR A 162 19.95 5.76 -2.65
N GLY A 163 19.73 5.13 -1.50
CA GLY A 163 18.52 5.37 -0.70
C GLY A 163 18.45 6.80 -0.16
N LYS A 164 19.57 7.37 0.28
CA LYS A 164 19.65 8.75 0.71
C LYS A 164 19.39 9.74 -0.43
N MET A 165 19.97 9.48 -1.62
CA MET A 165 19.74 10.30 -2.81
C MET A 165 18.27 10.28 -3.25
N SER A 166 17.61 9.13 -3.22
CA SER A 166 16.19 9.05 -3.58
C SER A 166 15.31 9.88 -2.65
N LEU A 167 15.62 9.90 -1.35
CA LEU A 167 14.89 10.71 -0.37
C LEU A 167 15.07 12.22 -0.60
N THR A 168 16.28 12.65 -0.96
CA THR A 168 16.60 14.05 -1.24
C THR A 168 15.92 14.56 -2.51
N ASN A 169 15.63 13.69 -3.49
CA ASN A 169 14.93 14.06 -4.71
C ASN A 169 13.41 14.22 -4.53
N TYR A 170 12.86 13.81 -3.38
CA TYR A 170 11.44 13.96 -3.03
C TYR A 170 11.16 15.15 -2.08
N LEU A 171 12.19 15.80 -1.59
CA LEU A 171 12.12 17.01 -0.75
C LEU A 171 12.42 18.26 -1.56
#